data_ee7276a4c58c136595ed61e49a6783be
#
_entry.id   ee7276a4c58c136595ed61e49a6783be
#
_cell.length_a   1.000
_cell.length_b   1.000
_cell.length_c   1.000
_cell.angle_alpha   90.00
_cell.angle_beta   90.00
_cell.angle_gamma   90.00
#
_symmetry.space_group_name_H-M   'P 1'
#
loop_
_entity.id
_entity.type
_entity.pdbx_description
1 polymer ?
#
loop_
_entity_poly.entity_id
_entity_poly.type
_entity_poly.pdbx_seq_one_letter_code
_entity_poly.pdbx_strand_id
1 'polypeptide(L)'
;MKKISLGILLFVLSANINILAQQKSATNSTKTIINDAEAKARLLGSHRFSLQWISWDYFGKAVITDQKGKLVIRGIQRAKDGTDFVKMDGIITEVNSKEFKFKGVIEVKVSHNNNGNICKREGEMTFKITQNRRYWRLQEMQSPCGVETDYVDIFFRK
;
A
#
# COMPACT_ATOMS: atom_id res chain seq x y z
N MET A 1 57.44 -69.00 -6.29
CA MET A 1 57.26 -67.99 -5.21
C MET A 1 56.44 -66.87 -5.75
N LYS A 2 55.11 -66.89 -5.50
CA LYS A 2 54.11 -65.87 -5.97
C LYS A 2 53.71 -65.04 -4.78
N LYS A 3 54.04 -63.75 -4.84
CA LYS A 3 53.61 -62.78 -3.85
C LYS A 3 52.21 -62.30 -4.18
N ILE A 4 51.24 -62.51 -3.28
CA ILE A 4 49.86 -62.05 -3.37
C ILE A 4 49.84 -60.67 -2.69
N SER A 5 49.54 -59.64 -3.47
CA SER A 5 49.36 -58.31 -2.99
C SER A 5 47.88 -58.12 -2.63
N LEU A 6 47.61 -57.84 -1.33
CA LEU A 6 46.28 -57.60 -0.81
C LEU A 6 45.96 -56.09 -0.94
N GLY A 7 45.12 -55.77 -1.93
CA GLY A 7 44.61 -54.39 -2.13
C GLY A 7 43.50 -54.11 -1.16
N ILE A 8 43.70 -53.13 -0.28
CA ILE A 8 42.68 -52.60 0.62
C ILE A 8 41.82 -51.58 -0.17
N LEU A 9 40.56 -51.91 -0.42
CA LEU A 9 39.59 -51.06 -1.05
C LEU A 9 38.95 -50.16 0.04
N LEU A 10 39.38 -48.91 0.11
CA LEU A 10 38.72 -47.91 0.98
C LEU A 10 37.40 -47.46 0.37
N PHE A 11 36.29 -47.84 0.99
CA PHE A 11 34.96 -47.33 0.65
C PHE A 11 34.75 -45.96 1.36
N VAL A 12 34.86 -44.90 0.61
CA VAL A 12 34.51 -43.56 1.11
C VAL A 12 33.01 -43.36 1.03
N LEU A 13 32.30 -43.46 2.14
CA LEU A 13 30.87 -43.13 2.28
C LEU A 13 30.73 -41.62 2.27
N SER A 14 30.36 -41.04 1.12
CA SER A 14 30.00 -39.61 1.03
C SER A 14 28.56 -39.42 1.56
N ALA A 15 28.45 -38.97 2.80
CA ALA A 15 27.18 -38.52 3.37
C ALA A 15 26.77 -37.21 2.72
N ASN A 16 25.76 -37.24 1.85
CA ASN A 16 25.09 -36.07 1.32
C ASN A 16 24.22 -35.43 2.43
N ILE A 17 24.73 -34.40 3.07
CA ILE A 17 23.97 -33.57 4.00
C ILE A 17 23.16 -32.60 3.16
N ASN A 18 21.88 -32.92 2.94
CA ASN A 18 20.90 -31.98 2.39
C ASN A 18 20.62 -30.91 3.45
N ILE A 19 21.33 -29.78 3.38
CA ILE A 19 20.98 -28.58 4.11
C ILE A 19 19.76 -27.98 3.43
N LEU A 20 18.57 -28.32 3.93
CA LEU A 20 17.35 -27.58 3.67
C LEU A 20 17.53 -26.19 4.28
N ALA A 21 18.05 -25.26 3.46
CA ALA A 21 18.00 -23.84 3.78
C ALA A 21 16.54 -23.44 3.86
N GLN A 22 16.00 -23.40 5.08
CA GLN A 22 14.71 -22.80 5.39
C GLN A 22 14.82 -21.32 5.06
N GLN A 23 14.41 -20.97 3.85
CA GLN A 23 14.27 -19.58 3.40
C GLN A 23 13.11 -18.97 4.21
N LYS A 24 13.46 -18.49 5.41
CA LYS A 24 12.57 -17.68 6.24
C LYS A 24 12.27 -16.44 5.42
N SER A 25 11.10 -16.42 4.76
CA SER A 25 10.54 -15.21 4.16
C SER A 25 10.52 -14.14 5.24
N ALA A 26 11.54 -13.29 5.25
CA ALA A 26 11.56 -12.09 6.04
C ALA A 26 10.46 -11.20 5.47
N THR A 27 9.27 -11.29 6.03
CA THR A 27 8.24 -10.27 5.92
C THR A 27 8.88 -9.03 6.56
N ASN A 28 9.55 -8.21 5.76
CA ASN A 28 10.05 -6.90 6.17
C ASN A 28 8.84 -6.06 6.54
N SER A 29 8.35 -6.26 7.77
CA SER A 29 7.33 -5.43 8.38
C SER A 29 7.97 -4.11 8.78
N THR A 30 8.27 -3.27 7.79
CA THR A 30 8.76 -1.93 8.05
C THR A 30 7.69 -1.15 8.78
N LYS A 31 7.97 -0.76 10.03
CA LYS A 31 7.08 0.10 10.82
C LYS A 31 6.95 1.46 10.13
N THR A 32 5.80 2.10 10.31
CA THR A 32 5.59 3.49 9.86
C THR A 32 6.53 4.44 10.63
N ILE A 33 7.21 5.32 9.93
CA ILE A 33 8.03 6.38 10.55
C ILE A 33 7.06 7.48 11.04
N ILE A 34 7.08 7.78 12.33
CA ILE A 34 6.22 8.78 12.95
C ILE A 34 7.05 9.98 13.35
N ASN A 35 7.01 11.04 12.56
CA ASN A 35 7.69 12.32 12.85
C ASN A 35 6.79 13.29 13.63
N ASP A 36 5.45 13.02 13.64
CA ASP A 36 4.48 13.84 14.36
C ASP A 36 3.40 12.93 14.98
N ALA A 37 3.36 12.90 16.31
CA ALA A 37 2.43 12.04 17.05
C ALA A 37 0.97 12.54 16.98
N GLU A 38 0.74 13.86 16.91
CA GLU A 38 -0.59 14.43 16.78
C GLU A 38 -1.16 14.13 15.38
N ALA A 39 -0.34 14.25 14.33
CA ALA A 39 -0.73 13.86 12.99
C ALA A 39 -1.07 12.37 12.91
N LYS A 40 -0.28 11.49 13.57
CA LYS A 40 -0.64 10.06 13.69
C LYS A 40 -2.01 9.88 14.36
N ALA A 41 -2.25 10.55 15.49
CA ALA A 41 -3.53 10.45 16.20
C ALA A 41 -4.70 10.96 15.34
N ARG A 42 -4.50 11.99 14.54
CA ARG A 42 -5.48 12.54 13.59
C ARG A 42 -5.78 11.56 12.45
N LEU A 43 -4.78 10.80 11.97
CA LEU A 43 -4.91 9.82 10.90
C LEU A 43 -5.65 8.56 11.33
N LEU A 44 -5.48 8.09 12.56
CA LEU A 44 -6.09 6.82 12.99
C LEU A 44 -7.63 6.90 13.00
N GLY A 45 -8.28 5.84 12.54
CA GLY A 45 -9.73 5.67 12.57
C GLY A 45 -10.40 5.80 11.21
N SER A 46 -11.67 6.20 11.23
CA SER A 46 -12.53 6.26 10.04
C SER A 46 -12.68 7.68 9.53
N HIS A 47 -12.48 7.88 8.24
CA HIS A 47 -12.50 9.17 7.55
C HIS A 47 -13.49 9.14 6.40
N ARG A 48 -14.07 10.28 6.04
CA ARG A 48 -14.73 10.46 4.75
C ARG A 48 -13.66 10.41 3.66
N PHE A 49 -13.99 9.78 2.55
CA PHE A 49 -13.09 9.55 1.41
C PHE A 49 -13.80 9.91 0.12
N SER A 50 -13.16 10.65 -0.78
CA SER A 50 -13.79 11.07 -2.03
C SER A 50 -12.84 11.16 -3.22
N LEU A 51 -13.45 10.97 -4.39
CA LEU A 51 -12.95 11.38 -5.70
C LEU A 51 -14.03 12.27 -6.34
N GLN A 52 -13.65 13.45 -6.85
CA GLN A 52 -14.60 14.44 -7.40
C GLN A 52 -15.46 13.90 -8.55
N TRP A 53 -14.93 12.98 -9.35
CA TRP A 53 -15.63 12.40 -10.49
C TRP A 53 -16.81 11.49 -10.09
N ILE A 54 -16.85 11.06 -8.81
CA ILE A 54 -17.92 10.21 -8.28
C ILE A 54 -19.01 11.09 -7.66
N SER A 55 -18.66 11.93 -6.69
CA SER A 55 -19.61 12.84 -6.03
C SER A 55 -18.91 13.80 -5.08
N TRP A 56 -19.51 15.02 -4.95
CA TRP A 56 -19.25 15.96 -3.87
C TRP A 56 -20.33 15.95 -2.78
N ASP A 57 -21.48 15.32 -3.03
CA ASP A 57 -22.63 15.34 -2.12
C ASP A 57 -22.59 14.22 -1.09
N TYR A 58 -21.97 13.10 -1.46
CA TYR A 58 -21.80 11.96 -0.57
C TYR A 58 -20.37 11.41 -0.67
N PHE A 59 -19.97 10.72 0.38
CA PHE A 59 -18.58 10.28 0.58
C PHE A 59 -18.54 8.77 0.76
N GLY A 60 -17.44 8.19 0.34
CA GLY A 60 -17.02 6.89 0.77
C GLY A 60 -16.34 6.94 2.15
N LYS A 61 -15.68 5.86 2.49
CA LYS A 61 -15.01 5.66 3.77
C LYS A 61 -13.58 5.20 3.55
N ALA A 62 -12.62 5.83 4.24
CA ALA A 62 -11.28 5.31 4.42
C ALA A 62 -11.06 4.98 5.91
N VAL A 63 -10.41 3.85 6.19
CA VAL A 63 -10.09 3.42 7.55
C VAL A 63 -8.59 3.23 7.67
N ILE A 64 -8.01 3.85 8.71
CA ILE A 64 -6.59 3.75 9.02
C ILE A 64 -6.44 3.05 10.38
N THR A 65 -5.69 1.94 10.40
CA THR A 65 -5.45 1.13 11.59
C THR A 65 -3.97 0.98 11.87
N ASP A 66 -3.60 0.94 13.14
CA ASP A 66 -2.23 0.60 13.57
C ASP A 66 -2.13 -0.91 13.80
N GLN A 67 -1.33 -1.56 12.97
CA GLN A 67 -1.05 -2.99 13.07
C GLN A 67 0.39 -3.19 13.56
N LYS A 68 0.57 -3.14 14.88
CA LYS A 68 1.88 -3.32 15.55
C LYS A 68 2.95 -2.32 15.06
N GLY A 69 2.56 -1.05 14.90
CA GLY A 69 3.41 0.03 14.44
C GLY A 69 3.47 0.22 12.93
N LYS A 70 2.72 -0.56 12.15
CA LYS A 70 2.48 -0.35 10.73
C LYS A 70 1.08 0.23 10.55
N LEU A 71 0.98 1.44 10.01
CA LEU A 71 -0.30 2.03 9.68
C LEU A 71 -0.79 1.48 8.34
N VAL A 72 -1.94 0.83 8.37
CA VAL A 72 -2.61 0.28 7.17
C VAL A 72 -3.81 1.15 6.85
N ILE A 73 -4.00 1.49 5.58
CA ILE A 73 -5.13 2.27 5.10
C ILE A 73 -5.91 1.50 4.03
N ARG A 74 -7.23 1.51 4.14
CA ARG A 74 -8.16 1.00 3.14
C ARG A 74 -9.29 1.98 2.96
N GLY A 75 -9.61 2.30 1.72
CA GLY A 75 -10.67 3.25 1.38
C GLY A 75 -11.48 2.80 0.18
N ILE A 76 -12.77 3.18 0.17
CA ILE A 76 -13.65 3.00 -0.98
C ILE A 76 -14.74 4.07 -0.99
N GLN A 77 -14.98 4.66 -2.17
CA GLN A 77 -16.20 5.40 -2.52
C GLN A 77 -16.77 4.78 -3.79
N ARG A 78 -18.08 4.62 -3.85
CA ARG A 78 -18.81 4.12 -5.01
C ARG A 78 -19.87 5.12 -5.45
N ALA A 79 -20.15 5.18 -6.74
CA ALA A 79 -21.34 5.83 -7.25
C ALA A 79 -22.59 5.13 -6.71
N LYS A 80 -23.75 5.84 -6.69
CA LYS A 80 -25.01 5.29 -6.17
C LYS A 80 -25.50 4.08 -6.97
N ASP A 81 -25.23 4.05 -8.27
CA ASP A 81 -25.49 2.91 -9.16
C ASP A 81 -24.44 1.79 -9.04
N GLY A 82 -23.34 2.04 -8.31
CA GLY A 82 -22.28 1.08 -8.06
C GLY A 82 -21.27 0.87 -9.20
N THR A 83 -21.43 1.55 -10.34
CA THR A 83 -20.56 1.37 -11.52
C THR A 83 -19.20 2.03 -11.34
N ASP A 84 -19.19 3.28 -10.89
CA ASP A 84 -17.98 4.06 -10.70
C ASP A 84 -17.47 3.94 -9.27
N PHE A 85 -16.15 3.92 -9.11
CA PHE A 85 -15.54 3.85 -7.79
C PHE A 85 -14.12 4.42 -7.76
N VAL A 86 -13.69 4.83 -6.56
CA VAL A 86 -12.29 4.92 -6.18
C VAL A 86 -12.04 3.97 -5.01
N LYS A 87 -10.97 3.18 -5.10
CA LYS A 87 -10.53 2.26 -4.06
C LYS A 87 -9.07 2.50 -3.74
N MET A 88 -8.71 2.40 -2.47
CA MET A 88 -7.35 2.58 -1.96
C MET A 88 -7.03 1.42 -1.02
N ASP A 89 -5.85 0.80 -1.19
CA ASP A 89 -5.32 -0.22 -0.29
C ASP A 89 -3.80 -0.11 -0.18
N GLY A 90 -3.28 -0.06 1.02
CA GLY A 90 -1.83 0.01 1.25
C GLY A 90 -1.45 0.36 2.67
N ILE A 91 -0.21 0.84 2.80
CA ILE A 91 0.39 1.22 4.08
C ILE A 91 0.81 2.68 4.06
N ILE A 92 0.84 3.29 5.22
CA ILE A 92 1.46 4.60 5.44
C ILE A 92 2.90 4.34 5.89
N THR A 93 3.86 4.83 5.11
CA THR A 93 5.29 4.61 5.37
C THR A 93 5.90 5.68 6.26
N GLU A 94 5.36 6.92 6.20
CA GLU A 94 5.84 8.05 6.98
C GLU A 94 4.68 9.01 7.30
N VAL A 95 4.71 9.60 8.51
CA VAL A 95 3.73 10.60 8.98
C VAL A 95 4.45 11.85 9.45
N ASN A 96 4.17 12.97 8.83
CA ASN A 96 4.60 14.33 9.17
C ASN A 96 3.40 15.20 9.58
N SER A 97 3.62 16.42 10.07
CA SER A 97 2.58 17.29 10.61
C SER A 97 1.45 17.62 9.60
N LYS A 98 1.80 17.79 8.33
CA LYS A 98 0.85 18.19 7.26
C LYS A 98 0.74 17.17 6.12
N GLU A 99 1.54 16.11 6.11
CA GLU A 99 1.54 15.11 5.05
C GLU A 99 1.85 13.72 5.57
N PHE A 100 1.48 12.72 4.78
CA PHE A 100 1.93 11.36 4.97
C PHE A 100 2.30 10.72 3.63
N LYS A 101 3.25 9.78 3.66
CA LYS A 101 3.60 8.94 2.54
C LYS A 101 2.77 7.67 2.58
N PHE A 102 2.15 7.36 1.46
CA PHE A 102 1.36 6.16 1.24
C PHE A 102 2.08 5.28 0.22
N LYS A 103 2.17 4.00 0.50
CA LYS A 103 2.66 2.99 -0.45
C LYS A 103 1.59 1.92 -0.65
N GLY A 104 1.10 1.80 -1.88
CA GLY A 104 0.00 0.89 -2.18
C GLY A 104 -0.58 1.11 -3.56
N VAL A 105 -1.87 0.84 -3.67
CA VAL A 105 -2.63 0.94 -4.92
C VAL A 105 -3.83 1.85 -4.73
N ILE A 106 -4.06 2.75 -5.69
CA ILE A 106 -5.32 3.48 -5.86
C ILE A 106 -5.91 3.08 -7.21
N GLU A 107 -7.09 2.48 -7.19
CA GLU A 107 -7.86 2.11 -8.36
C GLU A 107 -9.01 3.11 -8.55
N VAL A 108 -9.10 3.67 -9.75
CA VAL A 108 -10.18 4.58 -10.17
C VAL A 108 -10.90 3.96 -11.36
N LYS A 109 -12.21 3.87 -11.28
CA LYS A 109 -13.09 3.57 -12.42
C LYS A 109 -14.14 4.65 -12.50
N VAL A 110 -14.19 5.36 -13.62
CA VAL A 110 -15.16 6.42 -13.90
C VAL A 110 -15.61 6.25 -15.34
N SER A 111 -16.91 6.08 -15.55
CA SER A 111 -17.51 5.66 -16.83
C SER A 111 -17.16 6.57 -18.01
N HIS A 112 -16.98 7.88 -17.75
CA HIS A 112 -16.67 8.87 -18.76
C HIS A 112 -15.16 9.20 -18.87
N ASN A 113 -14.31 8.57 -18.05
CA ASN A 113 -12.86 8.69 -18.09
C ASN A 113 -12.23 7.36 -18.52
N ASN A 114 -11.08 7.37 -19.19
CA ASN A 114 -10.34 6.19 -19.62
C ASN A 114 -11.24 5.11 -20.28
N ASN A 115 -12.25 5.55 -21.07
CA ASN A 115 -13.24 4.66 -21.71
C ASN A 115 -13.97 3.74 -20.70
N GLY A 116 -14.13 4.16 -19.46
CA GLY A 116 -14.75 3.36 -18.40
C GLY A 116 -13.88 2.21 -17.85
N ASN A 117 -12.61 2.13 -18.26
CA ASN A 117 -11.68 1.14 -17.75
C ASN A 117 -11.10 1.54 -16.39
N ILE A 118 -10.65 0.54 -15.62
CA ILE A 118 -9.97 0.80 -14.36
C ILE A 118 -8.60 1.41 -14.65
N CYS A 119 -8.33 2.54 -13.99
CA CYS A 119 -7.02 3.17 -13.94
C CYS A 119 -6.36 2.90 -12.58
N LYS A 120 -5.10 2.48 -12.59
CA LYS A 120 -4.34 2.14 -11.36
C LYS A 120 -3.15 3.06 -11.20
N ARG A 121 -2.96 3.55 -9.96
CA ARG A 121 -1.72 4.12 -9.44
C ARG A 121 -1.11 3.14 -8.47
N GLU A 122 0.15 2.82 -8.63
CA GLU A 122 0.88 1.92 -7.75
C GLU A 122 2.20 2.56 -7.30
N GLY A 123 2.63 2.23 -6.10
CA GLY A 123 3.88 2.70 -5.54
C GLY A 123 3.72 3.69 -4.42
N GLU A 124 4.70 4.59 -4.28
CA GLU A 124 4.71 5.60 -3.24
C GLU A 124 4.02 6.88 -3.72
N MET A 125 3.13 7.40 -2.90
CA MET A 125 2.33 8.59 -3.15
C MET A 125 2.28 9.47 -1.91
N THR A 126 2.03 10.76 -2.09
CA THR A 126 1.96 11.75 -1.01
C THR A 126 0.54 12.25 -0.83
N PHE A 127 0.06 12.23 0.40
CA PHE A 127 -1.16 12.91 0.80
C PHE A 127 -0.82 14.12 1.67
N LYS A 128 -1.29 15.33 1.30
CA LYS A 128 -0.88 16.57 1.94
C LYS A 128 -2.04 17.49 2.25
N ILE A 129 -1.96 18.16 3.40
CA ILE A 129 -2.80 19.30 3.75
C ILE A 129 -2.18 20.54 3.11
N THR A 130 -2.88 21.18 2.19
CA THR A 130 -2.46 22.44 1.59
C THR A 130 -3.33 23.57 2.10
N GLN A 131 -2.73 24.73 2.38
CA GLN A 131 -3.43 25.88 2.96
C GLN A 131 -4.13 25.52 4.29
N ASN A 132 -5.36 26.00 4.51
CA ASN A 132 -6.18 25.74 5.70
C ASN A 132 -7.21 24.62 5.49
N ARG A 133 -6.94 23.66 4.60
CA ARG A 133 -7.89 22.58 4.28
C ARG A 133 -7.98 21.59 5.42
N ARG A 134 -9.16 21.01 5.60
CA ARG A 134 -9.42 19.99 6.61
C ARG A 134 -9.46 18.58 6.00
N TYR A 135 -8.54 18.31 5.07
CA TYR A 135 -8.34 17.01 4.42
C TYR A 135 -6.91 16.90 3.89
N TRP A 136 -6.47 15.68 3.73
CA TRP A 136 -5.27 15.32 2.97
C TRP A 136 -5.66 15.04 1.54
N ARG A 137 -4.99 15.67 0.58
CA ARG A 137 -5.16 15.43 -0.86
C ARG A 137 -3.97 14.71 -1.44
N LEU A 138 -4.22 13.72 -2.29
CA LEU A 138 -3.21 13.11 -3.15
C LEU A 138 -2.47 14.19 -3.95
N GLN A 139 -1.13 14.15 -3.96
CA GLN A 139 -0.32 15.15 -4.67
C GLN A 139 -0.01 14.73 -6.10
N GLU A 140 0.11 13.44 -6.36
CA GLU A 140 0.25 12.85 -7.69
C GLU A 140 -1.12 12.83 -8.39
N MET A 141 -1.68 14.03 -8.62
CA MET A 141 -3.07 14.21 -9.06
C MET A 141 -3.30 13.84 -10.53
N GLN A 142 -2.27 13.93 -11.40
CA GLN A 142 -2.43 13.58 -12.81
C GLN A 142 -2.81 12.11 -12.95
N SER A 143 -3.89 11.83 -13.70
CA SER A 143 -4.29 10.46 -13.99
C SER A 143 -3.18 9.75 -14.79
N PRO A 144 -2.75 8.53 -14.39
CA PRO A 144 -1.77 7.78 -15.18
C PRO A 144 -2.35 7.22 -16.49
N CYS A 145 -3.67 7.29 -16.66
CA CYS A 145 -4.38 6.71 -17.80
C CYS A 145 -5.00 7.75 -18.74
N GLY A 146 -4.82 9.05 -18.47
CA GLY A 146 -5.42 10.11 -19.26
C GLY A 146 -4.94 11.50 -18.84
N VAL A 147 -5.67 12.51 -19.31
CA VAL A 147 -5.35 13.93 -19.04
C VAL A 147 -6.05 14.49 -17.81
N GLU A 148 -6.87 13.67 -17.17
CA GLU A 148 -7.71 14.08 -16.05
C GLU A 148 -6.87 14.33 -14.78
N THR A 149 -7.33 15.26 -13.97
CA THR A 149 -6.79 15.51 -12.63
C THR A 149 -7.68 14.87 -11.59
N ASP A 150 -7.14 13.91 -10.83
CA ASP A 150 -7.87 13.17 -9.81
C ASP A 150 -7.68 13.80 -8.42
N TYR A 151 -8.74 14.39 -7.85
CA TYR A 151 -8.74 14.87 -6.47
C TYR A 151 -9.20 13.76 -5.53
N VAL A 152 -8.25 12.95 -5.08
CA VAL A 152 -8.49 11.92 -4.07
C VAL A 152 -8.26 12.53 -2.70
N ASP A 153 -9.33 12.67 -1.91
CA ASP A 153 -9.32 13.37 -0.63
C ASP A 153 -9.72 12.48 0.55
N ILE A 154 -8.97 12.60 1.66
CA ILE A 154 -9.26 11.98 2.94
C ILE A 154 -9.53 13.09 3.94
N PHE A 155 -10.78 13.21 4.41
CA PHE A 155 -11.22 14.30 5.28
C PHE A 155 -10.92 13.98 6.75
N PHE A 156 -10.61 15.02 7.52
CA PHE A 156 -10.50 14.89 8.97
C PHE A 156 -11.82 14.39 9.56
N ARG A 157 -11.72 13.67 10.66
CA ARG A 157 -12.87 13.32 11.47
C ARG A 157 -13.53 14.60 12.00
N LYS A 158 -14.86 14.58 12.11
CA LYS A 158 -15.63 15.62 12.79
C LYS A 158 -15.46 15.50 14.29
#